data_7a4d4ff90823bb0fb1e057d9c89f0fa7
#
_entry.id   7a4d4ff90823bb0fb1e057d9c89f0fa7
#
_cell.length_a   1.000
_cell.length_b   1.000
_cell.length_c   1.000
_cell.angle_alpha   90.00
_cell.angle_beta   90.00
_cell.angle_gamma   90.00
#
_symmetry.space_group_name_H-M   'P 1'
#
loop_
_entity.id
_entity.type
_entity.pdbx_description
1 polymer ?
#
loop_
_entity_poly.entity_id
_entity_poly.type
_entity_poly.pdbx_seq_one_letter_code
_entity_poly.pdbx_strand_id
1 'polypeptide(L)'
;MAYLQMRNITKVFGSVVANDHVDLDVERGEIHALLGENGAGKSTLMNVLYGMYDSFQGSIQLDGKPLHIRNPKDAIANGIGMVHQHFMLVNAHNVVENVILGLPGGPVLDIKGAAERISALANKLEIEIDPYARVGDLTVGQQQRVEIIKALYRDVKILILDEPTAVLTPGEVDSLFALLRKLTQAGMTVILISHKLAEIMDICTQCTILRQGRVVKTVQLNEIQDKYQIGRASCRERV
;
A
#
# COMPACT_ATOMS: atom_id res chain seq x y z
N MET A 1 7.29 -2.75 19.96
CA MET A 1 7.64 -1.40 19.41
C MET A 1 7.18 -1.39 17.98
N ALA A 2 6.49 -0.33 17.55
CA ALA A 2 6.00 -0.21 16.19
C ALA A 2 7.15 -0.31 15.18
N TYR A 3 6.92 -1.00 14.08
CA TYR A 3 7.90 -1.21 13.01
C TYR A 3 8.08 0.06 12.16
N LEU A 4 6.97 0.71 11.81
CA LEU A 4 6.92 2.01 11.16
C LEU A 4 6.27 3.02 12.09
N GLN A 5 6.90 4.16 12.26
CA GLN A 5 6.37 5.27 13.05
C GLN A 5 6.42 6.56 12.23
N MET A 6 5.31 7.21 12.12
CA MET A 6 5.20 8.58 11.61
C MET A 6 4.76 9.48 12.75
N ARG A 7 5.45 10.60 12.97
CA ARG A 7 5.19 11.49 14.10
C ARG A 7 5.02 12.92 13.64
N ASN A 8 3.91 13.50 14.07
CA ASN A 8 3.63 14.92 13.87
C ASN A 8 3.61 15.33 12.39
N ILE A 9 3.16 14.43 11.51
CA ILE A 9 3.19 14.67 10.08
C ILE A 9 2.19 15.76 9.70
N THR A 10 2.73 16.87 9.20
CA THR A 10 1.93 17.99 8.68
C THR A 10 2.30 18.26 7.23
N LYS A 11 1.32 18.18 6.34
CA LYS A 11 1.45 18.46 4.91
C LYS A 11 0.45 19.50 4.46
N VAL A 12 0.96 20.56 3.86
CA VAL A 12 0.16 21.71 3.38
C VAL A 12 0.33 21.87 1.88
N PHE A 13 -0.76 22.16 1.18
CA PHE A 13 -0.80 22.53 -0.24
C PHE A 13 -1.47 23.90 -0.38
N GLY A 14 -0.68 24.93 -0.58
CA GLY A 14 -1.19 26.31 -0.60
C GLY A 14 -1.90 26.65 0.72
N SER A 15 -3.21 26.88 0.68
CA SER A 15 -4.04 27.13 1.88
C SER A 15 -4.67 25.89 2.50
N VAL A 16 -4.49 24.69 1.88
CA VAL A 16 -5.13 23.45 2.32
C VAL A 16 -4.17 22.66 3.17
N VAL A 17 -4.53 22.41 4.43
CA VAL A 17 -3.82 21.47 5.33
C VAL A 17 -4.36 20.07 5.07
N ALA A 18 -3.62 19.26 4.31
CA ALA A 18 -4.02 17.90 3.94
C ALA A 18 -3.75 16.88 5.05
N ASN A 19 -2.67 17.06 5.81
CA ASN A 19 -2.41 16.33 7.06
C ASN A 19 -1.98 17.35 8.12
N ASP A 20 -2.50 17.18 9.33
CA ASP A 20 -2.33 18.11 10.46
C ASP A 20 -1.96 17.33 11.71
N HIS A 21 -0.65 17.33 12.05
CA HIS A 21 -0.06 16.66 13.21
C HIS A 21 -0.46 15.16 13.31
N VAL A 22 -0.37 14.43 12.19
CA VAL A 22 -0.75 13.03 12.11
C VAL A 22 0.33 12.15 12.72
N ASP A 23 -0.08 11.29 13.66
CA ASP A 23 0.71 10.20 14.19
C ASP A 23 0.17 8.87 13.66
N LEU A 24 1.07 7.98 13.21
CA LEU A 24 0.75 6.64 12.74
C LEU A 24 1.79 5.64 13.23
N ASP A 25 1.32 4.58 13.85
CA ASP A 25 2.11 3.42 14.24
C ASP A 25 1.64 2.19 13.48
N VAL A 26 2.58 1.45 12.88
CA VAL A 26 2.31 0.20 12.19
C VAL A 26 3.24 -0.87 12.73
N GLU A 27 2.69 -2.02 13.16
CA GLU A 27 3.46 -3.14 13.67
C GLU A 27 3.99 -4.01 12.53
N ARG A 28 5.05 -4.77 12.81
CA ARG A 28 5.65 -5.67 11.81
C ARG A 28 4.73 -6.85 11.51
N GLY A 29 4.50 -7.13 10.23
CA GLY A 29 3.72 -8.29 9.80
C GLY A 29 2.21 -8.14 9.97
N GLU A 30 1.71 -6.93 10.26
CA GLU A 30 0.27 -6.66 10.32
C GLU A 30 -0.30 -6.18 8.98
N ILE A 31 -1.62 -6.26 8.86
CA ILE A 31 -2.38 -5.50 7.86
C ILE A 31 -3.05 -4.35 8.59
N HIS A 32 -2.48 -3.15 8.43
CA HIS A 32 -2.97 -1.91 9.04
C HIS A 32 -3.88 -1.17 8.07
N ALA A 33 -5.12 -0.90 8.49
CA ALA A 33 -6.04 -0.09 7.70
C ALA A 33 -5.87 1.41 7.95
N LEU A 34 -5.92 2.19 6.88
CA LEU A 34 -6.08 3.64 6.92
C LEU A 34 -7.47 4.00 6.38
N LEU A 35 -8.42 4.24 7.30
CA LEU A 35 -9.83 4.48 7.00
C LEU A 35 -10.15 5.98 7.04
N GLY A 36 -11.03 6.43 6.16
CA GLY A 36 -11.57 7.78 6.15
C GLY A 36 -12.29 8.09 4.84
N GLU A 37 -13.08 9.15 4.82
CA GLU A 37 -13.76 9.63 3.62
C GLU A 37 -12.76 10.12 2.57
N ASN A 38 -13.26 10.36 1.34
CA ASN A 38 -12.45 10.98 0.29
C ASN A 38 -12.04 12.39 0.75
N GLY A 39 -10.76 12.73 0.53
CA GLY A 39 -10.19 13.99 1.02
C GLY A 39 -9.78 14.01 2.49
N ALA A 40 -9.88 12.90 3.23
CA ALA A 40 -9.46 12.82 4.64
C ALA A 40 -7.93 12.90 4.86
N GLY A 41 -7.12 12.86 3.80
CA GLY A 41 -5.66 12.94 3.88
C GLY A 41 -4.93 11.59 3.81
N LYS A 42 -5.62 10.47 3.58
CA LYS A 42 -5.05 9.11 3.56
C LYS A 42 -3.94 8.93 2.51
N SER A 43 -4.27 9.14 1.23
CA SER A 43 -3.30 9.02 0.13
C SER A 43 -2.19 10.06 0.24
N THR A 44 -2.48 11.26 0.79
CA THR A 44 -1.47 12.28 1.06
C THR A 44 -0.44 11.79 2.07
N LEU A 45 -0.89 11.19 3.19
CA LEU A 45 -0.01 10.64 4.22
C LEU A 45 0.88 9.54 3.66
N MET A 46 0.32 8.63 2.86
CA MET A 46 1.09 7.54 2.23
C MET A 46 2.02 8.05 1.14
N ASN A 47 1.66 9.08 0.41
CA ASN A 47 2.54 9.74 -0.55
C ASN A 47 3.71 10.47 0.12
N VAL A 48 3.55 11.00 1.34
CA VAL A 48 4.68 11.47 2.17
C VAL A 48 5.60 10.31 2.51
N LEU A 49 5.05 9.17 2.98
CA LEU A 49 5.83 7.97 3.31
C LEU A 49 6.56 7.39 2.08
N TYR A 50 5.92 7.43 0.91
CA TYR A 50 6.49 6.90 -0.33
C TYR A 50 7.45 7.89 -1.02
N GLY A 51 7.58 9.13 -0.52
CA GLY A 51 8.49 10.13 -1.07
C GLY A 51 8.00 10.84 -2.33
N MET A 52 6.69 10.83 -2.57
CA MET A 52 6.08 11.67 -3.62
C MET A 52 6.03 13.14 -3.20
N TYR A 53 6.08 13.41 -1.90
CA TYR A 53 6.13 14.73 -1.31
C TYR A 53 7.30 14.84 -0.35
N ASP A 54 8.29 15.63 -0.69
CA ASP A 54 9.52 15.86 0.08
C ASP A 54 9.39 16.95 1.15
N SER A 55 8.43 17.88 0.97
CA SER A 55 8.22 18.98 1.90
C SER A 55 7.05 18.68 2.83
N PHE A 56 7.35 18.30 4.07
CA PHE A 56 6.40 18.10 5.17
C PHE A 56 7.09 18.40 6.50
N GLN A 57 6.30 18.57 7.57
CA GLN A 57 6.81 18.66 8.94
C GLN A 57 6.59 17.32 9.64
N GLY A 58 7.43 17.01 10.62
CA GLY A 58 7.37 15.79 11.38
C GLY A 58 8.56 14.87 11.12
N SER A 59 8.47 13.62 11.57
CA SER A 59 9.52 12.63 11.42
C SER A 59 8.96 11.25 11.09
N ILE A 60 9.77 10.45 10.40
CA ILE A 60 9.46 9.06 10.07
C ILE A 60 10.59 8.19 10.63
N GLN A 61 10.23 7.07 11.24
CA GLN A 61 11.18 6.06 11.71
C GLN A 61 10.76 4.68 11.21
N LEU A 62 11.73 3.89 10.83
CA LEU A 62 11.56 2.50 10.45
C LEU A 62 12.49 1.63 11.30
N ASP A 63 11.93 0.63 11.98
CA ASP A 63 12.68 -0.27 12.87
C ASP A 63 13.51 0.49 13.92
N GLY A 64 12.92 1.56 14.50
CA GLY A 64 13.55 2.43 15.49
C GLY A 64 14.63 3.38 14.94
N LYS A 65 14.86 3.40 13.63
CA LYS A 65 15.86 4.27 13.00
C LYS A 65 15.19 5.41 12.24
N PRO A 66 15.72 6.65 12.31
CA PRO A 66 15.22 7.74 11.50
C PRO A 66 15.25 7.39 10.00
N LEU A 67 14.16 7.67 9.31
CA LEU A 67 14.00 7.41 7.89
C LEU A 67 13.83 8.72 7.13
N HIS A 68 14.72 8.97 6.18
CA HIS A 68 14.69 10.14 5.31
C HIS A 68 14.38 9.70 3.88
N ILE A 69 13.20 10.04 3.40
CA ILE A 69 12.72 9.72 2.05
C ILE A 69 12.52 11.03 1.30
N ARG A 70 13.19 11.21 0.17
CA ARG A 70 13.10 12.39 -0.69
C ARG A 70 12.37 12.09 -2.00
N ASN A 71 12.34 10.82 -2.39
CA ASN A 71 11.75 10.37 -3.64
C ASN A 71 11.38 8.87 -3.54
N PRO A 72 10.58 8.33 -4.46
CA PRO A 72 10.18 6.92 -4.45
C PRO A 72 11.34 5.91 -4.51
N LYS A 73 12.48 6.28 -5.08
CA LYS A 73 13.67 5.38 -5.10
C LYS A 73 14.22 5.18 -3.69
N ASP A 74 14.21 6.23 -2.87
CA ASP A 74 14.63 6.13 -1.46
C ASP A 74 13.66 5.23 -0.68
N ALA A 75 12.34 5.35 -0.92
CA ALA A 75 11.34 4.49 -0.29
C ALA A 75 11.58 3.01 -0.65
N ILE A 76 11.74 2.71 -1.93
CA ILE A 76 12.01 1.35 -2.41
C ILE A 76 13.33 0.80 -1.83
N ALA A 77 14.40 1.60 -1.79
CA ALA A 77 15.68 1.21 -1.21
C ALA A 77 15.59 0.88 0.29
N ASN A 78 14.61 1.46 0.99
CA ASN A 78 14.28 1.15 2.39
C ASN A 78 13.21 0.07 2.54
N GLY A 79 12.84 -0.61 1.46
CA GLY A 79 11.90 -1.72 1.48
C GLY A 79 10.43 -1.28 1.55
N ILE A 80 10.08 -0.08 1.11
CA ILE A 80 8.71 0.42 1.05
C ILE A 80 8.26 0.43 -0.40
N GLY A 81 7.18 -0.31 -0.72
CA GLY A 81 6.53 -0.32 -2.03
C GLY A 81 5.12 0.23 -1.96
N MET A 82 4.63 0.75 -3.07
CA MET A 82 3.28 1.27 -3.16
C MET A 82 2.61 0.82 -4.47
N VAL A 83 1.39 0.33 -4.36
CA VAL A 83 0.47 0.10 -5.46
C VAL A 83 -0.55 1.23 -5.41
N HIS A 84 -0.55 2.05 -6.45
CA HIS A 84 -1.43 3.22 -6.55
C HIS A 84 -2.85 2.81 -6.98
N GLN A 85 -3.83 3.65 -6.69
CA GLN A 85 -5.21 3.48 -7.12
C GLN A 85 -5.33 3.35 -8.65
N HIS A 86 -4.51 4.09 -9.40
CA HIS A 86 -4.36 3.95 -10.84
C HIS A 86 -3.04 3.24 -11.14
N PHE A 87 -3.10 2.12 -11.83
CA PHE A 87 -1.92 1.31 -12.12
C PHE A 87 -0.86 2.08 -12.91
N MET A 88 0.38 1.95 -12.46
CA MET A 88 1.56 2.56 -13.10
C MET A 88 2.21 1.55 -14.06
N LEU A 89 1.40 0.93 -14.92
CA LEU A 89 1.82 -0.05 -15.91
C LEU A 89 1.80 0.55 -17.32
N VAL A 90 2.76 0.13 -18.13
CA VAL A 90 2.84 0.49 -19.55
C VAL A 90 2.10 -0.58 -20.36
N ASN A 91 0.92 -0.27 -20.87
CA ASN A 91 0.04 -1.21 -21.58
C ASN A 91 0.69 -1.83 -22.84
N ALA A 92 1.62 -1.12 -23.47
CA ALA A 92 2.32 -1.62 -24.66
C ALA A 92 3.39 -2.67 -24.34
N HIS A 93 3.87 -2.72 -23.10
CA HIS A 93 4.90 -3.64 -22.62
C HIS A 93 4.28 -4.93 -22.11
N ASN A 94 5.09 -5.99 -22.07
CA ASN A 94 4.73 -7.22 -21.39
C ASN A 94 4.97 -7.10 -19.86
N VAL A 95 4.60 -8.16 -19.12
CA VAL A 95 4.72 -8.19 -17.66
C VAL A 95 6.18 -8.04 -17.22
N VAL A 96 7.11 -8.81 -17.82
CA VAL A 96 8.52 -8.76 -17.41
C VAL A 96 9.11 -7.37 -17.63
N GLU A 97 8.83 -6.73 -18.76
CA GLU A 97 9.31 -5.37 -19.06
C GLU A 97 8.76 -4.35 -18.05
N ASN A 98 7.48 -4.46 -17.66
CA ASN A 98 6.90 -3.60 -16.63
C ASN A 98 7.53 -3.79 -15.25
N VAL A 99 7.84 -5.03 -14.88
CA VAL A 99 8.43 -5.35 -13.56
C VAL A 99 9.85 -4.81 -13.45
N ILE A 100 10.67 -4.97 -14.50
CA ILE A 100 12.07 -4.54 -14.46
C ILE A 100 12.26 -3.07 -14.82
N LEU A 101 11.22 -2.38 -15.28
CA LEU A 101 11.29 -0.98 -15.67
C LEU A 101 11.79 -0.11 -14.50
N GLY A 102 12.87 0.64 -14.76
CA GLY A 102 13.48 1.54 -13.78
C GLY A 102 14.35 0.85 -12.72
N LEU A 103 14.62 -0.45 -12.86
CA LEU A 103 15.64 -1.11 -12.05
C LEU A 103 17.04 -0.74 -12.56
N PRO A 104 18.04 -0.66 -11.65
CA PRO A 104 19.43 -0.53 -12.07
C PRO A 104 19.82 -1.78 -12.89
N GLY A 105 20.33 -1.57 -14.07
CA GLY A 105 20.74 -2.65 -14.99
C GLY A 105 21.98 -2.27 -15.78
N GLY A 106 22.64 -3.27 -16.36
CA GLY A 106 23.71 -3.10 -17.33
C GLY A 106 23.18 -2.66 -18.72
N PRO A 107 24.07 -2.53 -19.72
CA PRO A 107 23.70 -2.15 -21.08
C PRO A 107 22.80 -3.18 -21.78
N VAL A 108 22.70 -4.41 -21.25
CA VAL A 108 21.85 -5.48 -21.73
C VAL A 108 20.92 -5.93 -20.59
N LEU A 109 19.61 -5.90 -20.86
CA LEU A 109 18.62 -6.37 -19.89
C LEU A 109 18.52 -7.90 -19.97
N ASP A 110 18.64 -8.59 -18.85
CA ASP A 110 18.39 -10.03 -18.72
C ASP A 110 16.88 -10.31 -18.58
N ILE A 111 16.18 -10.23 -19.71
CA ILE A 111 14.72 -10.49 -19.77
C ILE A 111 14.40 -11.92 -19.35
N LYS A 112 15.22 -12.90 -19.75
CA LYS A 112 14.97 -14.32 -19.45
C LYS A 112 15.11 -14.61 -17.96
N GLY A 113 16.21 -14.22 -17.35
CA GLY A 113 16.41 -14.39 -15.90
C GLY A 113 15.38 -13.61 -15.07
N ALA A 114 14.96 -12.42 -15.54
CA ALA A 114 13.88 -11.68 -14.90
C ALA A 114 12.54 -12.44 -14.99
N ALA A 115 12.19 -13.00 -16.16
CA ALA A 115 10.98 -13.79 -16.34
C ALA A 115 10.97 -15.05 -15.45
N GLU A 116 12.10 -15.76 -15.36
CA GLU A 116 12.25 -16.93 -14.47
C GLU A 116 12.04 -16.55 -13.01
N ARG A 117 12.62 -15.42 -12.55
CA ARG A 117 12.45 -14.91 -11.19
C ARG A 117 11.00 -14.47 -10.91
N ILE A 118 10.32 -13.83 -11.87
CA ILE A 118 8.91 -13.47 -11.78
C ILE A 118 8.06 -14.73 -11.65
N SER A 119 8.28 -15.74 -12.48
CA SER A 119 7.55 -17.01 -12.45
C SER A 119 7.75 -17.72 -11.12
N ALA A 120 8.98 -17.77 -10.60
CA ALA A 120 9.27 -18.37 -9.30
C ALA A 120 8.52 -17.65 -8.15
N LEU A 121 8.48 -16.30 -8.18
CA LEU A 121 7.77 -15.48 -7.21
C LEU A 121 6.26 -15.70 -7.30
N ALA A 122 5.71 -15.71 -8.52
CA ALA A 122 4.30 -15.94 -8.80
C ALA A 122 3.86 -17.34 -8.32
N ASN A 123 4.64 -18.38 -8.63
CA ASN A 123 4.38 -19.74 -8.18
C ASN A 123 4.40 -19.86 -6.65
N LYS A 124 5.36 -19.24 -5.97
CA LYS A 124 5.43 -19.22 -4.50
C LYS A 124 4.17 -18.61 -3.86
N LEU A 125 3.56 -17.64 -4.53
CA LEU A 125 2.37 -16.93 -4.06
C LEU A 125 1.07 -17.50 -4.63
N GLU A 126 1.15 -18.54 -5.46
CA GLU A 126 0.00 -19.12 -6.19
C GLU A 126 -0.74 -18.07 -7.04
N ILE A 127 0.03 -17.18 -7.67
CA ILE A 127 -0.47 -16.19 -8.61
C ILE A 127 -0.28 -16.72 -10.03
N GLU A 128 -1.36 -16.85 -10.78
CA GLU A 128 -1.27 -17.14 -12.21
C GLU A 128 -0.86 -15.86 -12.97
N ILE A 129 0.32 -15.89 -13.57
CA ILE A 129 0.84 -14.80 -14.38
C ILE A 129 1.75 -15.35 -15.48
N ASP A 130 1.55 -14.88 -16.70
CA ASP A 130 2.48 -15.11 -17.81
C ASP A 130 3.43 -13.90 -17.91
N PRO A 131 4.75 -14.06 -17.67
CA PRO A 131 5.71 -12.97 -17.76
C PRO A 131 5.77 -12.28 -19.13
N TYR A 132 5.37 -12.98 -20.19
CA TYR A 132 5.41 -12.48 -21.56
C TYR A 132 4.07 -11.95 -22.05
N ALA A 133 2.99 -12.09 -21.28
CA ALA A 133 1.69 -11.52 -21.61
C ALA A 133 1.78 -9.99 -21.69
N ARG A 134 1.13 -9.41 -22.71
CA ARG A 134 1.03 -7.96 -22.85
C ARG A 134 0.10 -7.39 -21.80
N VAL A 135 0.55 -6.37 -21.06
CA VAL A 135 -0.22 -5.81 -19.93
C VAL A 135 -1.56 -5.22 -20.37
N GLY A 136 -1.63 -4.63 -21.58
CA GLY A 136 -2.87 -4.10 -22.12
C GLY A 136 -3.97 -5.12 -22.38
N ASP A 137 -3.62 -6.42 -22.48
CA ASP A 137 -4.56 -7.53 -22.74
C ASP A 137 -5.02 -8.21 -21.43
N LEU A 138 -4.45 -7.81 -20.29
CA LEU A 138 -4.78 -8.35 -18.96
C LEU A 138 -6.05 -7.72 -18.39
N THR A 139 -6.82 -8.52 -17.64
CA THR A 139 -7.90 -7.99 -16.81
C THR A 139 -7.37 -7.05 -15.73
N VAL A 140 -8.25 -6.24 -15.16
CA VAL A 140 -7.89 -5.31 -14.08
C VAL A 140 -7.29 -6.03 -12.86
N GLY A 141 -7.88 -7.18 -12.48
CA GLY A 141 -7.36 -8.01 -11.39
C GLY A 141 -5.99 -8.62 -11.70
N GLN A 142 -5.73 -8.99 -12.96
CA GLN A 142 -4.41 -9.45 -13.40
C GLN A 142 -3.39 -8.30 -13.38
N GLN A 143 -3.74 -7.11 -13.87
CA GLN A 143 -2.88 -5.94 -13.81
C GLN A 143 -2.50 -5.58 -12.37
N GLN A 144 -3.44 -5.70 -11.43
CA GLN A 144 -3.15 -5.49 -10.02
C GLN A 144 -2.15 -6.50 -9.47
N ARG A 145 -2.27 -7.77 -9.86
CA ARG A 145 -1.28 -8.80 -9.49
C ARG A 145 0.10 -8.48 -10.07
N VAL A 146 0.18 -7.93 -11.27
CA VAL A 146 1.44 -7.44 -11.86
C VAL A 146 2.05 -6.32 -11.01
N GLU A 147 1.27 -5.34 -10.55
CA GLU A 147 1.77 -4.27 -9.68
C GLU A 147 2.29 -4.81 -8.34
N ILE A 148 1.60 -5.79 -7.75
CA ILE A 148 2.06 -6.45 -6.52
C ILE A 148 3.37 -7.21 -6.79
N ILE A 149 3.45 -8.01 -7.85
CA ILE A 149 4.68 -8.72 -8.25
C ILE A 149 5.82 -7.74 -8.50
N LYS A 150 5.57 -6.61 -9.14
CA LYS A 150 6.56 -5.55 -9.39
C LYS A 150 7.12 -4.98 -8.07
N ALA A 151 6.28 -4.76 -7.06
CA ALA A 151 6.72 -4.35 -5.73
C ALA A 151 7.55 -5.48 -5.06
N LEU A 152 7.05 -6.70 -5.07
CA LEU A 152 7.72 -7.87 -4.46
C LEU A 152 9.05 -8.22 -5.13
N TYR A 153 9.17 -8.02 -6.42
CA TYR A 153 10.42 -8.22 -7.17
C TYR A 153 11.55 -7.29 -6.68
N ARG A 154 11.17 -6.17 -6.05
CA ARG A 154 12.09 -5.17 -5.46
C ARG A 154 12.38 -5.43 -3.97
N ASP A 155 12.03 -6.61 -3.44
CA ASP A 155 12.26 -7.05 -2.07
C ASP A 155 11.70 -6.08 -1.00
N VAL A 156 10.53 -5.50 -1.26
CA VAL A 156 9.86 -4.61 -0.29
C VAL A 156 9.40 -5.38 0.94
N LYS A 157 9.41 -4.71 2.09
CA LYS A 157 9.00 -5.22 3.40
C LYS A 157 7.69 -4.60 3.88
N ILE A 158 7.39 -3.40 3.39
CA ILE A 158 6.13 -2.69 3.60
C ILE A 158 5.48 -2.50 2.24
N LEU A 159 4.24 -2.96 2.10
CA LEU A 159 3.43 -2.79 0.90
C LEU A 159 2.24 -1.88 1.20
N ILE A 160 2.22 -0.72 0.55
CA ILE A 160 1.09 0.22 0.62
C ILE A 160 0.17 -0.07 -0.55
N LEU A 161 -1.13 -0.20 -0.27
CA LEU A 161 -2.17 -0.41 -1.28
C LEU A 161 -3.19 0.72 -1.17
N ASP A 162 -3.31 1.55 -2.21
CA ASP A 162 -4.24 2.68 -2.24
C ASP A 162 -5.52 2.29 -2.98
N GLU A 163 -6.61 2.09 -2.23
CA GLU A 163 -7.95 1.66 -2.69
C GLU A 163 -7.92 0.47 -3.67
N PRO A 164 -7.25 -0.65 -3.34
CA PRO A 164 -6.95 -1.71 -4.29
C PRO A 164 -8.19 -2.48 -4.78
N THR A 165 -9.32 -2.33 -4.13
CA THR A 165 -10.57 -3.06 -4.45
C THR A 165 -11.59 -2.23 -5.22
N ALA A 166 -11.25 -0.98 -5.58
CA ALA A 166 -12.20 -0.03 -6.16
C ALA A 166 -12.80 -0.51 -7.50
N VAL A 167 -12.03 -1.29 -8.26
CA VAL A 167 -12.39 -1.73 -9.63
C VAL A 167 -12.42 -3.26 -9.78
N LEU A 168 -12.33 -4.00 -8.67
CA LEU A 168 -12.32 -5.46 -8.66
C LEU A 168 -13.73 -6.04 -8.50
N THR A 169 -13.92 -7.20 -9.09
CA THR A 169 -15.08 -8.06 -8.81
C THR A 169 -14.95 -8.70 -7.42
N PRO A 170 -16.06 -9.14 -6.78
CA PRO A 170 -15.99 -9.79 -5.47
C PRO A 170 -15.01 -10.97 -5.39
N GLY A 171 -14.98 -11.84 -6.40
CA GLY A 171 -14.04 -12.97 -6.42
C GLY A 171 -12.56 -12.56 -6.57
N GLU A 172 -12.29 -11.43 -7.26
CA GLU A 172 -10.94 -10.87 -7.32
C GLU A 172 -10.53 -10.23 -5.99
N VAL A 173 -11.48 -9.62 -5.24
CA VAL A 173 -11.25 -9.12 -3.88
C VAL A 173 -10.87 -10.26 -2.94
N ASP A 174 -11.61 -11.38 -2.95
CA ASP A 174 -11.31 -12.55 -2.13
C ASP A 174 -9.90 -13.11 -2.44
N SER A 175 -9.56 -13.17 -3.73
CA SER A 175 -8.23 -13.61 -4.19
C SER A 175 -7.12 -12.67 -3.73
N LEU A 176 -7.35 -11.35 -3.80
CA LEU A 176 -6.42 -10.34 -3.29
C LEU A 176 -6.22 -10.50 -1.79
N PHE A 177 -7.29 -10.65 -1.01
CA PHE A 177 -7.21 -10.80 0.44
C PHE A 177 -6.50 -12.08 0.86
N ALA A 178 -6.73 -13.19 0.15
CA ALA A 178 -5.97 -14.42 0.37
C ALA A 178 -4.46 -14.21 0.12
N LEU A 179 -4.10 -13.48 -0.93
CA LEU A 179 -2.71 -13.11 -1.22
C LEU A 179 -2.11 -12.25 -0.11
N LEU A 180 -2.82 -11.21 0.35
CA LEU A 180 -2.32 -10.32 1.40
C LEU A 180 -2.11 -11.07 2.73
N ARG A 181 -3.02 -12.01 3.08
CA ARG A 181 -2.83 -12.90 4.24
C ARG A 181 -1.57 -13.76 4.11
N LYS A 182 -1.30 -14.33 2.92
CA LYS A 182 -0.05 -15.08 2.67
C LYS A 182 1.19 -14.23 2.81
N LEU A 183 1.16 -13.00 2.29
CA LEU A 183 2.28 -12.06 2.38
C LEU A 183 2.59 -11.68 3.84
N THR A 184 1.57 -11.41 4.64
CA THR A 184 1.78 -11.06 6.06
C THR A 184 2.24 -12.25 6.89
N GLN A 185 1.75 -13.46 6.63
CA GLN A 185 2.27 -14.69 7.24
C GLN A 185 3.75 -14.92 6.88
N ALA A 186 4.20 -14.46 5.72
CA ALA A 186 5.61 -14.47 5.34
C ALA A 186 6.43 -13.30 5.94
N GLY A 187 5.83 -12.47 6.81
CA GLY A 187 6.49 -11.38 7.53
C GLY A 187 6.43 -10.00 6.86
N MET A 188 5.68 -9.87 5.78
CA MET A 188 5.45 -8.57 5.14
C MET A 188 4.46 -7.74 5.96
N THR A 189 4.67 -6.44 6.03
CA THR A 189 3.73 -5.48 6.60
C THR A 189 2.92 -4.84 5.47
N VAL A 190 1.60 -4.73 5.64
CA VAL A 190 0.70 -4.15 4.64
C VAL A 190 -0.01 -2.95 5.23
N ILE A 191 -0.06 -1.84 4.48
CA ILE A 191 -0.90 -0.68 4.80
C ILE A 191 -1.98 -0.60 3.73
N LEU A 192 -3.23 -0.79 4.13
CA LEU A 192 -4.40 -0.80 3.25
C LEU A 192 -5.18 0.50 3.40
N ILE A 193 -5.20 1.32 2.36
CA ILE A 193 -6.07 2.49 2.31
C ILE A 193 -7.41 2.04 1.73
N SER A 194 -8.48 2.25 2.48
CA SER A 194 -9.84 1.97 2.02
C SER A 194 -10.85 2.89 2.71
N HIS A 195 -11.99 3.09 2.07
CA HIS A 195 -13.16 3.71 2.67
C HIS A 195 -14.27 2.68 2.95
N LYS A 196 -14.04 1.40 2.61
CA LYS A 196 -15.01 0.30 2.75
C LYS A 196 -14.78 -0.45 4.07
N LEU A 197 -15.61 -0.16 5.05
CA LEU A 197 -15.48 -0.75 6.39
C LEU A 197 -15.55 -2.28 6.39
N ALA A 198 -16.39 -2.88 5.53
CA ALA A 198 -16.53 -4.34 5.47
C ALA A 198 -15.21 -5.03 5.08
N GLU A 199 -14.47 -4.47 4.12
CA GLU A 199 -13.16 -4.97 3.69
C GLU A 199 -12.12 -4.87 4.80
N ILE A 200 -12.10 -3.75 5.53
CA ILE A 200 -11.19 -3.52 6.65
C ILE A 200 -11.44 -4.53 7.76
N MET A 201 -12.71 -4.78 8.09
CA MET A 201 -13.09 -5.74 9.13
C MET A 201 -12.77 -7.19 8.76
N ASP A 202 -12.69 -7.51 7.47
CA ASP A 202 -12.37 -8.88 7.02
C ASP A 202 -10.87 -9.19 7.10
N ILE A 203 -10.01 -8.22 6.76
CA ILE A 203 -8.60 -8.55 6.55
C ILE A 203 -7.64 -7.86 7.51
N CYS A 204 -7.99 -6.68 8.06
CA CYS A 204 -7.05 -5.88 8.84
C CYS A 204 -7.03 -6.29 10.31
N THR A 205 -5.90 -6.08 10.97
CA THR A 205 -5.72 -6.31 12.41
C THR A 205 -5.93 -5.02 13.21
N GLN A 206 -5.52 -3.90 12.63
CA GLN A 206 -5.60 -2.57 13.23
C GLN A 206 -6.11 -1.55 12.21
N CYS A 207 -6.78 -0.52 12.69
CA CYS A 207 -7.34 0.53 11.83
C CYS A 207 -7.09 1.92 12.44
N THR A 208 -6.44 2.79 11.68
CA THR A 208 -6.34 4.23 12.00
C THR A 208 -7.36 5.01 11.17
N ILE A 209 -8.19 5.77 11.85
CA ILE A 209 -9.27 6.55 11.25
C ILE A 209 -8.80 7.99 11.07
N LEU A 210 -8.74 8.44 9.81
CA LEU A 210 -8.45 9.83 9.45
C LEU A 210 -9.71 10.60 9.09
N ARG A 211 -9.75 11.84 9.54
CA ARG A 211 -10.79 12.80 9.17
C ARG A 211 -10.22 14.21 9.11
N GLN A 212 -10.47 14.91 8.00
CA GLN A 212 -10.01 16.29 7.79
C GLN A 212 -8.51 16.49 8.12
N GLY A 213 -7.68 15.55 7.66
CA GLY A 213 -6.23 15.60 7.85
C GLY A 213 -5.73 15.19 9.23
N ARG A 214 -6.60 14.77 10.17
CA ARG A 214 -6.21 14.39 11.53
C ARG A 214 -6.58 12.95 11.86
N VAL A 215 -5.83 12.33 12.75
CA VAL A 215 -6.21 11.03 13.33
C VAL A 215 -7.32 11.26 14.36
N VAL A 216 -8.44 10.57 14.16
CA VAL A 216 -9.55 10.57 15.11
C VAL A 216 -9.32 9.51 16.18
N LYS A 217 -8.94 8.30 15.75
CA LYS A 217 -8.71 7.15 16.63
C LYS A 217 -7.94 6.06 15.88
N THR A 218 -7.11 5.31 16.59
CA THR A 218 -6.57 4.01 16.16
C THR A 218 -7.23 2.92 17.00
N VAL A 219 -7.67 1.84 16.37
CA VAL A 219 -8.42 0.77 17.02
C VAL A 219 -7.90 -0.60 16.60
N GLN A 220 -7.84 -1.53 17.55
CA GLN A 220 -7.61 -2.95 17.29
C GLN A 220 -8.93 -3.60 16.87
N LEU A 221 -8.94 -4.22 15.68
CA LEU A 221 -10.20 -4.73 15.09
C LEU A 221 -10.68 -6.03 15.74
N ASN A 222 -9.76 -6.82 16.31
CA ASN A 222 -10.09 -8.03 17.08
C ASN A 222 -10.82 -7.76 18.40
N GLU A 223 -10.73 -6.54 18.93
CA GLU A 223 -11.37 -6.12 20.19
C GLU A 223 -12.75 -5.49 19.98
N ILE A 224 -13.14 -5.26 18.72
CA ILE A 224 -14.39 -4.56 18.40
C ILE A 224 -15.53 -5.56 18.24
N GLN A 225 -16.45 -5.55 19.19
CA GLN A 225 -17.69 -6.34 19.12
C GLN A 225 -18.79 -5.68 18.27
N ASP A 226 -18.72 -4.36 18.06
CA ASP A 226 -19.75 -3.60 17.36
C ASP A 226 -19.18 -2.77 16.19
N LYS A 227 -19.52 -3.18 14.96
CA LYS A 227 -19.14 -2.48 13.71
C LYS A 227 -19.59 -1.02 13.67
N TYR A 228 -20.66 -0.67 14.39
CA TYR A 228 -21.19 0.71 14.46
C TYR A 228 -20.23 1.69 15.16
N GLN A 229 -19.33 1.22 16.03
CA GLN A 229 -18.36 2.09 16.70
C GLN A 229 -17.35 2.70 15.73
N ILE A 230 -16.93 1.95 14.73
CA ILE A 230 -15.98 2.44 13.69
C ILE A 230 -16.74 3.35 12.71
N GLY A 231 -17.95 2.99 12.30
CA GLY A 231 -18.78 3.79 11.42
C GLY A 231 -19.09 5.17 12.00
N ARG A 232 -19.39 5.28 13.30
CA ARG A 232 -19.61 6.56 14.00
C ARG A 232 -18.35 7.41 14.11
N ALA A 233 -17.17 6.81 14.19
CA ALA A 233 -15.90 7.54 14.23
C ALA A 233 -15.51 8.10 12.85
N SER A 234 -15.86 7.41 11.76
CA SER A 234 -15.59 7.85 10.38
C SER A 234 -16.65 8.81 9.86
N CYS A 235 -17.93 8.53 10.14
CA CYS A 235 -19.08 9.40 9.82
C CYS A 235 -19.65 9.98 11.11
N ARG A 236 -19.49 11.26 11.39
CA ARG A 236 -20.30 11.92 12.39
C ARG A 236 -21.69 12.11 11.78
N GLU A 237 -22.68 11.37 12.26
CA GLU A 237 -24.08 11.74 12.05
C GLU A 237 -24.21 13.25 12.32
N ARG A 238 -24.79 13.95 11.35
CA ARG A 238 -25.24 15.33 11.57
C ARG A 238 -26.30 15.28 12.67
N VAL A 239 -26.00 15.88 13.79
CA VAL A 239 -27.00 16.36 14.73
C VAL A 239 -27.39 17.76 14.31
#